data_372edd77af9ccaa85962ab0e91c903f8
#
_entry.id   372edd77af9ccaa85962ab0e91c903f8
#
_cell.length_a   1.000
_cell.length_b   1.000
_cell.length_c   1.000
_cell.angle_alpha   90.00
_cell.angle_beta   90.00
_cell.angle_gamma   90.00
#
_symmetry.space_group_name_H-M   'P 1'
#
loop_
_entity.id
_entity.type
_entity.pdbx_description
1 polymer ?
#
loop_
_entity_poly.entity_id
_entity_poly.type
_entity_poly.pdbx_seq_one_letter_code
_entity_poly.pdbx_strand_id
1 'polypeptide(L)'
;IAYMHESLYAAVGKRLPYVLNMGCRAMTKSSLNVHCGHDDYHCIDDTGFTQVLGKDAQEAADLNLIGRKIAELTLTPAVVAQDGFLTTHLIEPLQVPERELIAEFLGRPDDIIDCPTPAQRLIYGARRRRIPELWSVDNPILAGPVENQDSYMQSVVAQRPYFFDHIADIAEEVMEEYYQLTGRRYRRVSGYRMDDAEYVILGQGSMIVQAEAVADYLRESRNLKVGVVNVTMYRPFPGDLLGSILRGRRGVAVLERTDQPLAEDLPLIREIRAAISKCLENGAAGNGQQPYPDHERYGIADMPRLYSGCYGLGSRDLQPEALVAAIENMLPDGQHKPFYYLS
;
A
#
# COMPACT_ATOMS: atom_id res chain seq x y z
N ILE A 1 7.67 15.55 6.95
CA ILE A 1 8.12 14.67 5.86
C ILE A 1 8.48 15.49 4.61
N ALA A 2 7.65 16.46 4.17
CA ALA A 2 7.88 17.23 2.96
C ALA A 2 9.25 17.94 2.91
N TYR A 3 9.73 18.50 4.02
CA TYR A 3 11.05 19.18 4.08
C TYR A 3 12.26 18.24 3.93
N MET A 4 12.07 16.94 4.09
CA MET A 4 13.15 15.94 4.00
C MET A 4 13.00 15.05 2.75
N HIS A 5 12.17 15.42 1.79
CA HIS A 5 11.78 14.58 0.65
C HIS A 5 13.00 14.07 -0.14
N GLU A 6 13.94 14.93 -0.52
CA GLU A 6 15.17 14.52 -1.20
C GLU A 6 16.02 13.54 -0.35
N SER A 7 16.03 13.73 0.97
CA SER A 7 16.75 12.81 1.87
C SER A 7 16.15 11.41 1.89
N LEU A 8 14.85 11.27 1.61
CA LEU A 8 14.19 9.98 1.50
C LEU A 8 14.64 9.24 0.23
N TYR A 9 14.76 9.93 -0.90
CA TYR A 9 15.37 9.33 -2.10
C TYR A 9 16.80 8.87 -1.82
N ALA A 10 17.60 9.69 -1.12
CA ALA A 10 18.96 9.32 -0.75
C ALA A 10 19.01 8.08 0.15
N ALA A 11 18.07 7.93 1.08
CA ALA A 11 17.98 6.75 1.94
C ALA A 11 17.70 5.48 1.13
N VAL A 12 16.80 5.56 0.16
CA VAL A 12 16.53 4.46 -0.78
C VAL A 12 17.76 4.13 -1.62
N GLY A 13 18.39 5.12 -2.22
CA GLY A 13 19.60 4.94 -3.03
C GLY A 13 20.77 4.34 -2.25
N LYS A 14 20.88 4.65 -0.96
CA LYS A 14 21.89 4.09 -0.04
C LYS A 14 21.54 2.73 0.54
N ARG A 15 20.39 2.15 0.17
CA ARG A 15 19.97 0.83 0.64
C ARG A 15 19.85 0.73 2.17
N LEU A 16 19.28 1.73 2.81
CA LEU A 16 19.15 1.79 4.27
C LEU A 16 17.87 1.06 4.72
N PRO A 17 17.98 -0.11 5.38
CA PRO A 17 16.84 -0.92 5.76
C PRO A 17 16.27 -0.47 7.11
N TYR A 18 15.48 0.60 7.14
CA TYR A 18 14.81 1.07 8.34
C TYR A 18 13.32 1.28 8.13
N VAL A 19 12.59 1.40 9.22
CA VAL A 19 11.17 1.72 9.22
C VAL A 19 10.96 3.16 9.67
N LEU A 20 10.24 3.93 8.87
CA LEU A 20 9.71 5.24 9.22
C LEU A 20 8.26 5.07 9.69
N ASN A 21 8.00 5.30 10.96
CA ASN A 21 6.64 5.29 11.50
C ASN A 21 5.96 6.64 11.22
N MET A 22 4.75 6.59 10.68
CA MET A 22 4.01 7.77 10.28
C MET A 22 2.60 7.77 10.87
N GLY A 23 2.30 8.75 11.73
CA GLY A 23 0.91 9.14 12.03
C GLY A 23 0.47 10.14 10.96
N CYS A 24 -0.38 9.70 10.04
CA CYS A 24 -0.79 10.49 8.88
C CYS A 24 -1.48 11.79 9.27
N ARG A 25 -1.05 12.90 8.68
CA ARG A 25 -1.53 14.25 8.96
C ARG A 25 -1.86 15.00 7.69
N ALA A 26 -2.93 15.78 7.75
CA ALA A 26 -3.29 16.72 6.69
C ALA A 26 -2.19 17.77 6.51
N MET A 27 -1.83 18.06 5.27
CA MET A 27 -0.91 19.17 4.95
C MET A 27 -1.66 20.50 4.96
N THR A 28 -0.93 21.58 5.25
CA THR A 28 -1.48 22.93 5.21
C THR A 28 -2.00 23.26 3.82
N LYS A 29 -3.26 23.68 3.76
CA LYS A 29 -3.89 24.23 2.55
C LYS A 29 -4.15 25.72 2.77
N SER A 30 -5.40 26.16 2.80
CA SER A 30 -5.72 27.57 3.18
C SER A 30 -5.44 27.88 4.65
N SER A 31 -5.46 26.85 5.51
CA SER A 31 -5.18 26.92 6.93
C SER A 31 -4.42 25.70 7.39
N LEU A 32 -3.67 25.81 8.50
CA LEU A 32 -3.03 24.69 9.15
C LEU A 32 -4.10 23.78 9.78
N ASN A 33 -3.97 22.49 9.54
CA ASN A 33 -4.71 21.45 10.25
C ASN A 33 -3.72 20.40 10.77
N VAL A 34 -3.82 20.04 12.05
CA VAL A 34 -2.91 19.07 12.70
C VAL A 34 -3.49 17.65 12.73
N HIS A 35 -4.75 17.49 12.33
CA HIS A 35 -5.47 16.23 12.36
C HIS A 35 -5.21 15.39 11.11
N CYS A 36 -5.84 14.23 11.03
CA CYS A 36 -5.61 13.24 9.99
C CYS A 36 -5.90 13.74 8.56
N GLY A 37 -5.04 13.32 7.68
CA GLY A 37 -5.14 13.33 6.24
C GLY A 37 -4.04 12.43 5.69
N HIS A 38 -4.20 11.86 4.51
CA HIS A 38 -3.15 11.06 3.88
C HIS A 38 -2.20 11.90 2.99
N ASP A 39 -2.25 13.23 3.15
CA ASP A 39 -1.45 14.13 2.31
C ASP A 39 0.05 13.89 2.47
N ASP A 40 0.54 13.71 3.69
CA ASP A 40 1.95 13.43 3.97
C ASP A 40 2.38 12.01 3.57
N TYR A 41 1.46 11.04 3.64
CA TYR A 41 1.67 9.68 3.15
C TYR A 41 1.89 9.67 1.64
N HIS A 42 1.10 10.43 0.89
CA HIS A 42 1.25 10.57 -0.56
C HIS A 42 2.40 11.50 -0.99
N CYS A 43 2.97 12.28 -0.08
CA CYS A 43 4.19 13.04 -0.37
C CYS A 43 5.42 12.18 -0.67
N ILE A 44 5.37 10.88 -0.41
CA ILE A 44 6.52 9.99 -0.56
C ILE A 44 6.30 8.85 -1.55
N ASP A 45 5.22 8.92 -2.31
CA ASP A 45 4.83 7.88 -3.28
C ASP A 45 5.90 7.57 -4.32
N ASP A 46 6.74 8.53 -4.64
CA ASP A 46 7.75 8.51 -5.69
C ASP A 46 9.17 8.24 -5.19
N THR A 47 9.38 8.15 -3.87
CA THR A 47 10.72 8.04 -3.27
C THR A 47 11.34 6.66 -3.36
N GLY A 48 10.55 5.62 -3.59
CA GLY A 48 10.98 4.23 -3.58
C GLY A 48 10.91 3.52 -2.23
N PHE A 49 10.28 4.13 -1.22
CA PHE A 49 9.93 3.45 0.03
C PHE A 49 8.86 2.39 -0.22
N THR A 50 8.98 1.27 0.48
CA THR A 50 7.82 0.40 0.69
C THR A 50 6.83 1.12 1.59
N GLN A 51 5.55 1.19 1.20
CA GLN A 51 4.52 1.90 1.95
C GLN A 51 3.40 0.96 2.36
N VAL A 52 3.16 0.84 3.68
CA VAL A 52 2.02 0.12 4.25
C VAL A 52 1.25 1.02 5.21
N LEU A 53 -0.07 0.84 5.26
CA LEU A 53 -0.96 1.62 6.11
C LEU A 53 -1.90 0.69 6.89
N GLY A 54 -1.82 0.73 8.21
CA GLY A 54 -2.64 -0.06 9.12
C GLY A 54 -4.04 0.53 9.31
N LYS A 55 -5.05 -0.34 9.39
CA LYS A 55 -6.45 0.06 9.58
C LYS A 55 -6.84 0.27 11.04
N ASP A 56 -6.08 -0.33 11.97
CA ASP A 56 -6.29 -0.25 13.42
C ASP A 56 -4.95 -0.32 14.16
N ALA A 57 -4.97 -0.23 15.48
CA ALA A 57 -3.76 -0.25 16.29
C ALA A 57 -3.02 -1.60 16.23
N GLN A 58 -3.75 -2.72 16.14
CA GLN A 58 -3.15 -4.05 16.02
C GLN A 58 -2.41 -4.20 14.69
N GLU A 59 -3.06 -3.82 13.60
CA GLU A 59 -2.44 -3.87 12.27
C GLU A 59 -1.22 -2.94 12.19
N ALA A 60 -1.31 -1.72 12.73
CA ALA A 60 -0.20 -0.78 12.77
C ALA A 60 1.01 -1.33 13.55
N ALA A 61 0.79 -2.02 14.68
CA ALA A 61 1.85 -2.63 15.47
C ALA A 61 2.51 -3.82 14.73
N ASP A 62 1.71 -4.72 14.18
CA ASP A 62 2.19 -5.90 13.47
C ASP A 62 2.93 -5.53 12.17
N LEU A 63 2.41 -4.55 11.44
CA LEU A 63 3.06 -4.03 10.22
C LEU A 63 4.43 -3.39 10.52
N ASN A 64 4.70 -2.94 11.75
CA ASN A 64 6.05 -2.50 12.13
C ASN A 64 7.06 -3.65 12.08
N LEU A 65 6.69 -4.83 12.57
CA LEU A 65 7.55 -6.01 12.52
C LEU A 65 7.69 -6.50 11.08
N ILE A 66 6.57 -6.60 10.35
CA ILE A 66 6.52 -7.00 8.95
C ILE A 66 7.34 -6.04 8.07
N GLY A 67 7.09 -4.73 8.19
CA GLY A 67 7.80 -3.70 7.43
C GLY A 67 9.29 -3.68 7.73
N ARG A 68 9.70 -3.94 8.99
CA ARG A 68 11.10 -4.07 9.37
C ARG A 68 11.76 -5.24 8.64
N LYS A 69 11.14 -6.41 8.66
CA LYS A 69 11.69 -7.59 7.98
C LYS A 69 11.75 -7.41 6.47
N ILE A 70 10.69 -6.84 5.86
CA ILE A 70 10.69 -6.50 4.43
C ILE A 70 11.86 -5.56 4.11
N ALA A 71 12.04 -4.49 4.89
CA ALA A 71 13.12 -3.53 4.66
C ALA A 71 14.50 -4.18 4.71
N GLU A 72 14.75 -5.07 5.67
CA GLU A 72 16.03 -5.78 5.81
C GLU A 72 16.30 -6.79 4.69
N LEU A 73 15.27 -7.49 4.23
CA LEU A 73 15.40 -8.46 3.14
C LEU A 73 15.54 -7.77 1.77
N THR A 74 14.82 -6.68 1.55
CA THR A 74 14.86 -5.94 0.29
C THR A 74 15.98 -4.90 0.22
N LEU A 75 16.60 -4.54 1.35
CA LEU A 75 17.52 -3.40 1.49
C LEU A 75 16.90 -2.10 0.98
N THR A 76 15.62 -1.91 1.30
CA THR A 76 14.84 -0.74 0.92
C THR A 76 14.07 -0.26 2.14
N PRO A 77 14.09 1.03 2.49
CA PRO A 77 13.37 1.50 3.66
C PRO A 77 11.85 1.34 3.49
N ALA A 78 11.15 1.21 4.61
CA ALA A 78 9.70 1.10 4.64
C ALA A 78 9.06 2.23 5.45
N VAL A 79 7.87 2.66 5.03
CA VAL A 79 6.96 3.47 5.84
C VAL A 79 5.85 2.59 6.35
N VAL A 80 5.65 2.61 7.66
CA VAL A 80 4.48 2.03 8.32
C VAL A 80 3.63 3.17 8.83
N ALA A 81 2.50 3.37 8.19
CA ALA A 81 1.59 4.47 8.43
C ALA A 81 0.34 4.03 9.20
N GLN A 82 -0.28 4.96 9.88
CA GLN A 82 -1.57 4.82 10.54
C GLN A 82 -2.27 6.18 10.56
N ASP A 83 -3.58 6.18 10.70
CA ASP A 83 -4.35 7.43 10.74
C ASP A 83 -4.03 8.23 12.01
N GLY A 84 -3.53 9.46 11.82
CA GLY A 84 -3.30 10.38 12.92
C GLY A 84 -4.62 10.73 13.63
N PHE A 85 -4.58 10.84 14.94
CA PHE A 85 -5.73 11.00 15.84
C PHE A 85 -6.73 9.83 15.83
N LEU A 86 -7.11 9.32 14.67
CA LEU A 86 -8.14 8.28 14.53
C LEU A 86 -7.64 6.87 14.88
N THR A 87 -6.33 6.64 14.81
CA THR A 87 -5.69 5.42 15.31
C THR A 87 -4.67 5.76 16.39
N THR A 88 -3.85 6.81 16.19
CA THR A 88 -2.74 7.14 17.11
C THR A 88 -3.19 7.60 18.50
N HIS A 89 -4.42 8.06 18.67
CA HIS A 89 -4.95 8.58 19.94
C HIS A 89 -6.12 7.78 20.51
N LEU A 90 -6.50 6.69 19.85
CA LEU A 90 -7.49 5.76 20.40
C LEU A 90 -6.83 4.80 21.39
N ILE A 91 -7.61 4.39 22.39
CA ILE A 91 -7.21 3.32 23.30
C ILE A 91 -7.87 2.04 22.81
N GLU A 92 -7.06 1.17 22.24
CA GLU A 92 -7.51 -0.12 21.72
C GLU A 92 -6.72 -1.26 22.38
N PRO A 93 -7.34 -2.46 22.53
CA PRO A 93 -6.61 -3.62 22.98
C PRO A 93 -5.58 -4.04 21.94
N LEU A 94 -4.36 -4.38 22.37
CA LEU A 94 -3.26 -4.77 21.54
C LEU A 94 -2.64 -6.07 22.03
N GLN A 95 -2.51 -7.04 21.14
CA GLN A 95 -1.79 -8.28 21.40
C GLN A 95 -0.35 -8.15 20.88
N VAL A 96 0.56 -7.76 21.73
CA VAL A 96 1.99 -7.69 21.40
C VAL A 96 2.55 -9.11 21.38
N PRO A 97 3.25 -9.55 20.31
CA PRO A 97 3.94 -10.83 20.30
C PRO A 97 4.99 -10.91 21.42
N GLU A 98 5.21 -12.11 21.95
CA GLU A 98 6.27 -12.33 22.95
C GLU A 98 7.65 -12.01 22.36
N ARG A 99 8.57 -11.63 23.22
CA ARG A 99 9.92 -11.22 22.81
C ARG A 99 10.67 -12.29 22.04
N GLU A 100 10.47 -13.54 22.43
CA GLU A 100 11.06 -14.71 21.77
C GLU A 100 10.55 -14.86 20.35
N LEU A 101 9.25 -14.70 20.12
CA LEU A 101 8.63 -14.74 18.79
C LEU A 101 9.13 -13.56 17.91
N ILE A 102 9.23 -12.35 18.48
CA ILE A 102 9.77 -11.20 17.76
C ILE A 102 11.25 -11.47 17.35
N ALA A 103 12.04 -12.07 18.24
CA ALA A 103 13.43 -12.41 17.94
C ALA A 103 13.55 -13.53 16.89
N GLU A 104 12.65 -14.51 16.90
CA GLU A 104 12.56 -15.56 15.88
C GLU A 104 12.19 -14.97 14.52
N PHE A 105 11.16 -14.14 14.48
CA PHE A 105 10.68 -13.51 13.25
C PHE A 105 11.69 -12.55 12.62
N LEU A 106 12.26 -11.64 13.41
CA LEU A 106 13.18 -10.61 12.89
C LEU A 106 14.63 -11.09 12.75
N GLY A 107 15.10 -11.99 13.63
CA GLY A 107 16.52 -12.30 13.75
C GLY A 107 17.33 -11.12 14.30
N ARG A 108 18.66 -11.16 14.08
CA ARG A 108 19.61 -10.12 14.51
C ARG A 108 20.24 -9.41 13.32
N PRO A 109 20.63 -8.13 13.46
CA PRO A 109 21.25 -7.36 12.38
C PRO A 109 22.54 -7.99 11.82
N ASP A 110 23.29 -8.70 12.64
CA ASP A 110 24.55 -9.37 12.29
C ASP A 110 24.41 -10.82 11.83
N ASP A 111 23.21 -11.38 11.83
CA ASP A 111 22.96 -12.72 11.27
C ASP A 111 23.40 -12.80 9.81
N ILE A 112 24.01 -13.94 9.47
CA ILE A 112 24.34 -14.24 8.08
C ILE A 112 23.18 -14.99 7.45
N ILE A 113 22.51 -14.33 6.52
CA ILE A 113 21.36 -14.87 5.80
C ILE A 113 21.72 -15.23 4.36
N ASP A 114 20.99 -16.15 3.77
CA ASP A 114 21.02 -16.36 2.33
C ASP A 114 20.47 -15.12 1.62
N CYS A 115 21.10 -14.73 0.51
CA CYS A 115 20.58 -13.59 -0.26
C CYS A 115 19.19 -13.92 -0.81
N PRO A 116 18.15 -13.12 -0.49
CA PRO A 116 16.76 -13.44 -0.82
C PRO A 116 16.51 -13.60 -2.32
N THR A 117 17.25 -12.85 -3.15
CA THR A 117 17.03 -12.82 -4.59
C THR A 117 18.29 -13.17 -5.38
N PRO A 118 18.16 -13.70 -6.61
CA PRO A 118 19.30 -13.88 -7.50
C PRO A 118 20.08 -12.59 -7.76
N ALA A 119 19.40 -11.46 -7.83
CA ALA A 119 20.00 -10.16 -8.02
C ALA A 119 20.91 -9.76 -6.85
N GLN A 120 20.47 -9.96 -5.61
CA GLN A 120 21.32 -9.74 -4.44
C GLN A 120 22.54 -10.67 -4.40
N ARG A 121 22.39 -11.92 -4.88
CA ARG A 121 23.53 -12.86 -4.97
C ARG A 121 24.63 -12.37 -5.91
N LEU A 122 24.28 -11.61 -6.95
CA LEU A 122 25.28 -11.00 -7.85
C LEU A 122 26.10 -9.90 -7.14
N ILE A 123 25.48 -9.20 -6.18
CA ILE A 123 26.12 -8.08 -5.47
C ILE A 123 26.90 -8.57 -4.25
N TYR A 124 26.31 -9.46 -3.44
CA TYR A 124 26.80 -9.83 -2.12
C TYR A 124 27.35 -11.26 -2.06
N GLY A 125 27.23 -12.06 -3.12
CA GLY A 125 27.47 -13.50 -3.08
C GLY A 125 26.26 -14.28 -2.57
N ALA A 126 26.43 -15.57 -2.28
CA ALA A 126 25.35 -16.46 -1.85
C ALA A 126 24.71 -16.03 -0.53
N ARG A 127 25.50 -15.46 0.37
CA ARG A 127 25.10 -15.05 1.71
C ARG A 127 25.60 -13.64 2.04
N ARG A 128 24.89 -12.95 2.91
CA ARG A 128 25.25 -11.62 3.40
C ARG A 128 24.85 -11.42 4.86
N ARG A 129 25.39 -10.39 5.51
CA ARG A 129 24.79 -9.90 6.75
C ARG A 129 23.36 -9.46 6.47
N ARG A 130 22.48 -9.69 7.41
CA ARG A 130 21.06 -9.22 7.33
C ARG A 130 21.03 -7.72 7.08
N ILE A 131 21.75 -6.95 7.88
CA ILE A 131 22.01 -5.52 7.63
C ILE A 131 23.47 -5.39 7.20
N PRO A 132 23.76 -5.08 5.93
CA PRO A 132 25.11 -4.86 5.46
C PRO A 132 25.80 -3.71 6.22
N GLU A 133 27.08 -3.82 6.43
CA GLU A 133 27.86 -2.72 7.01
C GLU A 133 27.98 -1.58 6.00
N LEU A 134 27.70 -0.37 6.43
CA LEU A 134 27.79 0.83 5.57
C LEU A 134 29.25 1.11 5.15
N TRP A 135 30.19 0.75 6.03
CA TRP A 135 31.63 0.91 5.83
C TRP A 135 32.31 -0.44 5.93
N SER A 136 32.51 -1.09 4.80
CA SER A 136 33.28 -2.33 4.68
C SER A 136 34.34 -2.15 3.63
N VAL A 137 35.60 -2.39 3.98
CA VAL A 137 36.73 -2.34 3.04
C VAL A 137 36.65 -3.46 2.02
N ASP A 138 36.16 -4.64 2.44
CA ASP A 138 36.06 -5.82 1.59
C ASP A 138 34.85 -5.80 0.67
N ASN A 139 33.77 -5.11 1.10
CA ASN A 139 32.55 -4.94 0.32
C ASN A 139 32.11 -3.47 0.37
N PRO A 140 32.83 -2.59 -0.36
CA PRO A 140 32.54 -1.17 -0.31
C PRO A 140 31.19 -0.85 -0.95
N ILE A 141 30.34 -0.13 -0.20
CA ILE A 141 29.10 0.44 -0.71
C ILE A 141 29.38 1.88 -1.13
N LEU A 142 29.15 2.19 -2.39
CA LEU A 142 29.25 3.55 -2.89
C LEU A 142 28.06 4.35 -2.38
N ALA A 143 28.29 5.29 -1.47
CA ALA A 143 27.26 6.09 -0.84
C ALA A 143 27.57 7.59 -0.92
N GLY A 144 26.65 8.35 -1.54
CA GLY A 144 26.69 9.80 -1.58
C GLY A 144 27.68 10.45 -2.54
N PRO A 145 28.14 9.78 -3.65
CA PRO A 145 28.93 10.46 -4.66
C PRO A 145 28.06 11.43 -5.49
N VAL A 146 28.70 12.36 -6.15
CA VAL A 146 28.10 13.11 -7.25
C VAL A 146 28.38 12.32 -8.53
N GLU A 147 27.35 11.91 -9.22
CA GLU A 147 27.43 11.15 -10.47
C GLU A 147 27.22 12.10 -11.67
N ASN A 148 27.92 11.83 -12.76
CA ASN A 148 27.61 12.47 -14.05
C ASN A 148 26.35 11.82 -14.65
N GLN A 149 25.85 12.40 -15.74
CA GLN A 149 24.60 11.97 -16.37
C GLN A 149 24.60 10.49 -16.79
N ASP A 150 25.70 9.96 -17.27
CA ASP A 150 25.80 8.57 -17.75
C ASP A 150 25.73 7.58 -16.57
N SER A 151 26.52 7.82 -15.54
CA SER A 151 26.55 6.98 -14.33
C SER A 151 25.22 7.06 -13.57
N TYR A 152 24.63 8.24 -13.44
CA TYR A 152 23.35 8.45 -12.75
C TYR A 152 22.21 7.66 -13.41
N MET A 153 22.08 7.73 -14.74
CA MET A 153 21.04 6.99 -15.44
C MET A 153 21.19 5.49 -15.23
N GLN A 154 22.40 4.94 -15.32
CA GLN A 154 22.67 3.52 -15.13
C GLN A 154 22.34 3.07 -13.71
N SER A 155 22.73 3.84 -12.69
CA SER A 155 22.45 3.51 -11.29
C SER A 155 20.94 3.52 -10.98
N VAL A 156 20.19 4.48 -11.52
CA VAL A 156 18.73 4.54 -11.37
C VAL A 156 18.04 3.36 -12.06
N VAL A 157 18.42 3.04 -13.29
CA VAL A 157 17.82 1.93 -14.04
C VAL A 157 18.09 0.59 -13.33
N ALA A 158 19.28 0.41 -12.79
CA ALA A 158 19.67 -0.82 -12.08
C ALA A 158 18.85 -1.06 -10.79
N GLN A 159 18.25 -0.01 -10.20
CA GLN A 159 17.46 -0.18 -8.97
C GLN A 159 16.25 -1.10 -9.15
N ARG A 160 15.59 -1.09 -10.31
CA ARG A 160 14.43 -1.94 -10.56
C ARG A 160 14.78 -3.41 -10.53
N PRO A 161 15.58 -3.97 -11.44
CA PRO A 161 15.85 -5.41 -11.51
C PRO A 161 16.64 -5.95 -10.29
N TYR A 162 17.42 -5.11 -9.62
CA TYR A 162 18.23 -5.56 -8.49
C TYR A 162 17.50 -5.47 -7.15
N PHE A 163 16.49 -4.58 -7.00
CA PHE A 163 15.84 -4.37 -5.71
C PHE A 163 14.33 -4.25 -5.81
N PHE A 164 13.78 -3.32 -6.60
CA PHE A 164 12.36 -2.97 -6.53
C PHE A 164 11.42 -4.06 -7.03
N ASP A 165 11.78 -4.74 -8.12
CA ASP A 165 10.94 -5.76 -8.74
C ASP A 165 10.70 -6.98 -7.85
N HIS A 166 11.49 -7.14 -6.77
CA HIS A 166 11.39 -8.28 -5.85
C HIS A 166 10.63 -7.95 -4.55
N ILE A 167 10.26 -6.68 -4.32
CA ILE A 167 9.67 -6.26 -3.03
C ILE A 167 8.30 -6.92 -2.81
N ALA A 168 7.49 -7.03 -3.85
CA ALA A 168 6.14 -7.60 -3.73
C ALA A 168 6.16 -9.07 -3.27
N ASP A 169 7.00 -9.89 -3.90
CA ASP A 169 7.13 -11.31 -3.55
C ASP A 169 7.69 -11.49 -2.14
N ILE A 170 8.75 -10.76 -1.80
CA ILE A 170 9.33 -10.79 -0.45
C ILE A 170 8.30 -10.35 0.60
N ALA A 171 7.49 -9.34 0.30
CA ALA A 171 6.45 -8.88 1.22
C ALA A 171 5.38 -9.97 1.46
N GLU A 172 4.97 -10.69 0.43
CA GLU A 172 4.02 -11.80 0.58
C GLU A 172 4.60 -12.95 1.40
N GLU A 173 5.86 -13.31 1.16
CA GLU A 173 6.56 -14.33 1.95
C GLU A 173 6.66 -13.92 3.43
N VAL A 174 7.03 -12.68 3.71
CA VAL A 174 7.14 -12.15 5.08
C VAL A 174 5.78 -12.08 5.79
N MET A 175 4.73 -11.66 5.09
CA MET A 175 3.37 -11.63 5.63
C MET A 175 2.85 -13.04 5.92
N GLU A 176 3.14 -14.01 5.07
CA GLU A 176 2.76 -15.42 5.30
C GLU A 176 3.55 -16.02 6.47
N GLU A 177 4.86 -15.78 6.58
CA GLU A 177 5.66 -16.20 7.73
C GLU A 177 5.10 -15.62 9.05
N TYR A 178 4.75 -14.33 9.06
CA TYR A 178 4.13 -13.70 10.23
C TYR A 178 2.80 -14.37 10.61
N TYR A 179 1.99 -14.73 9.62
CA TYR A 179 0.75 -15.47 9.84
C TYR A 179 1.01 -16.86 10.45
N GLN A 180 1.99 -17.60 9.96
CA GLN A 180 2.34 -18.93 10.49
C GLN A 180 2.76 -18.86 11.97
N LEU A 181 3.45 -17.78 12.36
CA LEU A 181 3.91 -17.60 13.74
C LEU A 181 2.82 -17.07 14.69
N THR A 182 1.92 -16.21 14.20
CA THR A 182 0.97 -15.47 15.07
C THR A 182 -0.49 -15.83 14.87
N GLY A 183 -0.83 -16.51 13.77
CA GLY A 183 -2.22 -16.71 13.34
C GLY A 183 -2.90 -15.44 12.77
N ARG A 184 -2.24 -14.28 12.80
CA ARG A 184 -2.78 -13.03 12.25
C ARG A 184 -2.33 -12.84 10.80
N ARG A 185 -3.31 -12.79 9.90
CA ARG A 185 -3.06 -12.77 8.45
C ARG A 185 -3.14 -11.36 7.89
N TYR A 186 -2.02 -10.91 7.34
CA TYR A 186 -1.92 -9.69 6.56
C TYR A 186 -1.65 -10.01 5.08
N ARG A 187 -2.06 -9.13 4.19
CA ARG A 187 -1.85 -9.24 2.74
C ARG A 187 -1.64 -7.85 2.15
N ARG A 188 -1.05 -7.77 0.97
CA ARG A 188 -0.91 -6.49 0.25
C ARG A 188 -2.28 -5.87 -0.04
N VAL A 189 -3.26 -6.69 -0.39
CA VAL A 189 -4.67 -6.34 -0.55
C VAL A 189 -5.51 -7.39 0.16
N SER A 190 -6.50 -6.98 0.91
CA SER A 190 -7.46 -7.90 1.52
C SER A 190 -8.90 -7.54 1.13
N GLY A 191 -9.73 -8.56 1.00
CA GLY A 191 -11.14 -8.42 0.67
C GLY A 191 -12.03 -8.93 1.80
N TYR A 192 -13.07 -8.18 2.12
CA TYR A 192 -14.12 -8.58 3.05
C TYR A 192 -15.43 -8.75 2.28
N ARG A 193 -16.10 -9.92 2.41
CA ARG A 193 -17.35 -10.25 1.70
C ARG A 193 -17.25 -10.14 0.17
N MET A 194 -16.08 -10.43 -0.40
CA MET A 194 -15.85 -10.22 -1.85
C MET A 194 -16.35 -11.35 -2.75
N ASP A 195 -16.67 -12.54 -2.23
CA ASP A 195 -16.99 -13.71 -3.05
C ASP A 195 -18.16 -13.47 -4.03
N ASP A 196 -19.21 -12.79 -3.58
CA ASP A 196 -20.39 -12.47 -4.37
C ASP A 196 -20.67 -10.96 -4.51
N ALA A 197 -19.71 -10.10 -4.13
CA ALA A 197 -19.90 -8.67 -4.14
C ALA A 197 -20.15 -8.13 -5.56
N GLU A 198 -21.17 -7.29 -5.68
CA GLU A 198 -21.49 -6.54 -6.90
C GLU A 198 -20.98 -5.09 -6.80
N TYR A 199 -21.07 -4.52 -5.60
CA TYR A 199 -20.62 -3.18 -5.27
C TYR A 199 -19.53 -3.24 -4.23
N VAL A 200 -18.51 -2.38 -4.35
CA VAL A 200 -17.32 -2.44 -3.51
C VAL A 200 -17.01 -1.04 -2.94
N ILE A 201 -16.73 -1.00 -1.63
CA ILE A 201 -16.03 0.12 -1.00
C ILE A 201 -14.54 -0.25 -0.97
N LEU A 202 -13.70 0.61 -1.51
CA LEU A 202 -12.26 0.39 -1.55
C LEU A 202 -11.53 1.59 -0.94
N GLY A 203 -10.53 1.33 -0.13
CA GLY A 203 -9.71 2.39 0.46
C GLY A 203 -8.62 1.87 1.36
N GLN A 204 -8.18 2.70 2.30
CA GLN A 204 -7.08 2.43 3.22
C GLN A 204 -7.36 3.01 4.61
N GLY A 205 -6.65 2.50 5.61
CA GLY A 205 -6.64 3.06 6.97
C GLY A 205 -7.93 2.81 7.76
N SER A 206 -8.17 3.64 8.76
CA SER A 206 -9.19 3.42 9.80
C SER A 206 -10.63 3.32 9.29
N MET A 207 -10.94 3.88 8.12
CA MET A 207 -12.30 3.78 7.56
C MET A 207 -12.70 2.34 7.17
N ILE A 208 -11.73 1.46 6.96
CA ILE A 208 -11.98 0.09 6.52
C ILE A 208 -12.82 -0.67 7.54
N VAL A 209 -12.52 -0.52 8.83
CA VAL A 209 -13.27 -1.19 9.92
C VAL A 209 -14.74 -0.80 9.87
N GLN A 210 -15.01 0.47 9.65
CA GLN A 210 -16.39 0.98 9.54
C GLN A 210 -17.06 0.54 8.24
N ALA A 211 -16.31 0.49 7.13
CA ALA A 211 -16.83 0.02 5.86
C ALA A 211 -17.23 -1.46 5.90
N GLU A 212 -16.48 -2.31 6.61
CA GLU A 212 -16.82 -3.73 6.85
C GLU A 212 -18.17 -3.86 7.58
N ALA A 213 -18.39 -3.06 8.64
CA ALA A 213 -19.65 -3.05 9.38
C ALA A 213 -20.84 -2.54 8.52
N VAL A 214 -20.61 -1.51 7.71
CA VAL A 214 -21.63 -0.98 6.77
C VAL A 214 -21.96 -2.01 5.68
N ALA A 215 -20.97 -2.74 5.19
CA ALA A 215 -21.21 -3.81 4.21
C ALA A 215 -22.11 -4.90 4.79
N ASP A 216 -21.88 -5.35 6.03
CA ASP A 216 -22.76 -6.31 6.71
C ASP A 216 -24.17 -5.75 6.91
N TYR A 217 -24.30 -4.53 7.38
CA TYR A 217 -25.59 -3.87 7.53
C TYR A 217 -26.37 -3.82 6.21
N LEU A 218 -25.75 -3.44 5.10
CA LEU A 218 -26.42 -3.36 3.80
C LEU A 218 -26.80 -4.73 3.24
N ARG A 219 -26.01 -5.75 3.51
CA ARG A 219 -26.34 -7.13 3.15
C ARG A 219 -27.54 -7.64 3.94
N GLU A 220 -27.57 -7.41 5.24
CA GLU A 220 -28.64 -7.91 6.12
C GLU A 220 -29.94 -7.12 5.95
N SER A 221 -29.87 -5.79 5.90
CA SER A 221 -31.07 -4.93 5.87
C SER A 221 -31.67 -4.70 4.49
N ARG A 222 -30.83 -4.72 3.42
CA ARG A 222 -31.25 -4.37 2.07
C ARG A 222 -30.94 -5.42 1.02
N ASN A 223 -30.37 -6.56 1.41
CA ASN A 223 -29.94 -7.65 0.52
C ASN A 223 -29.02 -7.15 -0.63
N LEU A 224 -28.19 -6.11 -0.35
CA LEU A 224 -27.22 -5.58 -1.30
C LEU A 224 -25.90 -6.35 -1.16
N LYS A 225 -25.36 -6.82 -2.26
CA LYS A 225 -24.10 -7.56 -2.28
C LYS A 225 -22.91 -6.58 -2.27
N VAL A 226 -22.61 -6.06 -1.10
CA VAL A 226 -21.52 -5.12 -0.87
C VAL A 226 -20.30 -5.87 -0.33
N GLY A 227 -19.12 -5.57 -0.88
CA GLY A 227 -17.83 -6.00 -0.37
C GLY A 227 -16.93 -4.82 -0.04
N VAL A 228 -15.85 -5.08 0.70
CA VAL A 228 -14.85 -4.08 1.04
C VAL A 228 -13.48 -4.57 0.63
N VAL A 229 -12.67 -3.68 0.06
CA VAL A 229 -11.26 -3.94 -0.29
C VAL A 229 -10.38 -2.98 0.47
N ASN A 230 -9.47 -3.54 1.26
CA ASN A 230 -8.41 -2.81 1.97
C ASN A 230 -7.09 -2.93 1.19
N VAL A 231 -6.49 -1.81 0.86
CA VAL A 231 -5.14 -1.75 0.28
C VAL A 231 -4.15 -1.47 1.41
N THR A 232 -3.63 -2.52 2.03
CA THR A 232 -2.65 -2.40 3.13
C THR A 232 -1.29 -1.93 2.61
N MET A 233 -0.84 -2.45 1.46
CA MET A 233 0.42 -2.06 0.82
C MET A 233 0.15 -1.16 -0.40
N TYR A 234 0.56 0.11 -0.30
CA TYR A 234 0.40 1.07 -1.38
C TYR A 234 1.62 1.10 -2.33
N ARG A 235 2.82 0.82 -1.81
CA ARG A 235 4.07 0.69 -2.60
C ARG A 235 4.86 -0.55 -2.18
N PRO A 236 5.22 -1.43 -3.15
CA PRO A 236 4.83 -1.40 -4.58
C PRO A 236 3.33 -1.54 -4.76
N PHE A 237 2.78 -0.83 -5.77
CA PHE A 237 1.33 -0.80 -5.97
C PHE A 237 0.82 -2.19 -6.40
N PRO A 238 -0.19 -2.75 -5.73
CA PRO A 238 -0.69 -4.10 -5.97
C PRO A 238 -1.71 -4.14 -7.12
N GLY A 239 -1.33 -3.61 -8.28
CA GLY A 239 -2.22 -3.50 -9.44
C GLY A 239 -2.66 -4.84 -10.01
N ASP A 240 -1.82 -5.86 -9.90
CA ASP A 240 -2.08 -7.26 -10.20
C ASP A 240 -3.27 -7.80 -9.39
N LEU A 241 -3.21 -7.67 -8.07
CA LEU A 241 -4.25 -8.14 -7.15
C LEU A 241 -5.55 -7.33 -7.31
N LEU A 242 -5.43 -6.00 -7.47
CA LEU A 242 -6.59 -5.14 -7.66
C LEU A 242 -7.28 -5.43 -8.99
N GLY A 243 -6.54 -5.68 -10.06
CA GLY A 243 -7.11 -6.14 -11.33
C GLY A 243 -7.89 -7.44 -11.16
N SER A 244 -7.39 -8.39 -10.37
CA SER A 244 -8.09 -9.66 -10.13
C SER A 244 -9.36 -9.47 -9.28
N ILE A 245 -9.27 -8.80 -8.12
CA ILE A 245 -10.38 -8.71 -7.15
C ILE A 245 -11.54 -7.81 -7.64
N LEU A 246 -11.25 -6.83 -8.51
CA LEU A 246 -12.24 -5.88 -9.02
C LEU A 246 -12.91 -6.32 -10.33
N ARG A 247 -12.45 -7.40 -10.96
CA ARG A 247 -12.97 -7.88 -12.22
C ARG A 247 -14.47 -8.13 -12.17
N GLY A 248 -15.21 -7.55 -13.11
CA GLY A 248 -16.64 -7.78 -13.29
C GLY A 248 -17.55 -7.19 -12.20
N ARG A 249 -17.02 -6.37 -11.27
CA ARG A 249 -17.85 -5.66 -10.29
C ARG A 249 -18.64 -4.57 -10.98
N ARG A 250 -19.88 -4.32 -10.52
CA ARG A 250 -20.76 -3.30 -11.12
C ARG A 250 -20.30 -1.89 -10.81
N GLY A 251 -19.87 -1.66 -9.56
CA GLY A 251 -19.39 -0.36 -9.12
C GLY A 251 -18.38 -0.48 -7.99
N VAL A 252 -17.39 0.42 -8.00
CA VAL A 252 -16.35 0.52 -6.97
C VAL A 252 -16.25 1.97 -6.53
N ALA A 253 -16.57 2.24 -5.27
CA ALA A 253 -16.33 3.52 -4.60
C ALA A 253 -14.92 3.50 -4.01
N VAL A 254 -13.98 4.21 -4.63
CA VAL A 254 -12.63 4.40 -4.11
C VAL A 254 -12.65 5.62 -3.20
N LEU A 255 -12.46 5.39 -1.90
CA LEU A 255 -12.56 6.42 -0.89
C LEU A 255 -11.17 6.79 -0.34
N GLU A 256 -10.85 8.07 -0.38
CA GLU A 256 -9.52 8.58 -0.02
C GLU A 256 -9.60 9.75 0.97
N ARG A 257 -8.72 9.74 1.97
CA ARG A 257 -8.61 10.80 2.99
C ARG A 257 -7.59 11.87 2.56
N THR A 258 -7.64 12.26 1.31
CA THR A 258 -6.81 13.31 0.73
C THR A 258 -7.54 13.99 -0.41
N ASP A 259 -7.16 15.22 -0.72
CA ASP A 259 -7.65 15.95 -1.88
C ASP A 259 -6.45 16.56 -2.63
N GLN A 260 -6.33 16.21 -3.89
CA GLN A 260 -5.29 16.73 -4.79
C GLN A 260 -5.93 17.57 -5.90
N PRO A 261 -6.18 18.87 -5.65
CA PRO A 261 -6.77 19.74 -6.65
C PRO A 261 -5.88 19.82 -7.90
N LEU A 262 -6.51 19.98 -9.05
CA LEU A 262 -5.87 20.03 -10.37
C LEU A 262 -5.27 18.70 -10.88
N ALA A 263 -5.34 17.62 -10.12
CA ALA A 263 -5.09 16.28 -10.64
C ALA A 263 -6.37 15.74 -11.31
N GLU A 264 -6.20 14.89 -12.31
CA GLU A 264 -7.36 14.23 -12.97
C GLU A 264 -8.13 13.34 -11.99
N ASP A 265 -7.41 12.65 -11.09
CA ASP A 265 -7.94 11.76 -10.07
C ASP A 265 -7.14 11.87 -8.76
N LEU A 266 -7.73 11.42 -7.66
CA LEU A 266 -7.02 11.24 -6.39
C LEU A 266 -5.97 10.12 -6.50
N PRO A 267 -4.97 10.05 -5.60
CA PRO A 267 -3.82 9.16 -5.77
C PRO A 267 -4.17 7.69 -5.94
N LEU A 268 -5.02 7.14 -5.09
CA LEU A 268 -5.33 5.70 -5.11
C LEU A 268 -6.15 5.31 -6.34
N ILE A 269 -7.21 6.06 -6.66
CA ILE A 269 -8.04 5.77 -7.83
C ILE A 269 -7.25 5.94 -9.13
N ARG A 270 -6.30 6.87 -9.20
CA ARG A 270 -5.41 7.07 -10.35
C ARG A 270 -4.56 5.82 -10.62
N GLU A 271 -4.00 5.22 -9.59
CA GLU A 271 -3.25 3.97 -9.69
C GLU A 271 -4.15 2.78 -10.08
N ILE A 272 -5.37 2.73 -9.54
CA ILE A 272 -6.35 1.69 -9.90
C ILE A 272 -6.73 1.81 -11.37
N ARG A 273 -6.96 3.02 -11.89
CA ARG A 273 -7.23 3.23 -13.32
C ARG A 273 -6.08 2.76 -14.19
N ALA A 274 -4.84 3.03 -13.78
CA ALA A 274 -3.65 2.55 -14.48
C ALA A 274 -3.58 1.02 -14.50
N ALA A 275 -3.89 0.35 -13.38
CA ALA A 275 -3.93 -1.11 -13.30
C ALA A 275 -5.03 -1.70 -14.21
N ILE A 276 -6.25 -1.14 -14.17
CA ILE A 276 -7.36 -1.57 -15.03
C ILE A 276 -7.05 -1.33 -16.52
N SER A 277 -6.38 -0.21 -16.86
CA SER A 277 -5.94 0.04 -18.24
C SER A 277 -5.01 -1.05 -18.74
N LYS A 278 -4.04 -1.49 -17.94
CA LYS A 278 -3.16 -2.61 -18.27
C LYS A 278 -3.94 -3.91 -18.48
N CYS A 279 -4.96 -4.17 -17.65
CA CYS A 279 -5.84 -5.34 -17.84
C CYS A 279 -6.60 -5.29 -19.18
N LEU A 280 -7.09 -4.10 -19.57
CA LEU A 280 -7.78 -3.89 -20.84
C LEU A 280 -6.83 -4.03 -22.04
N GLU A 281 -5.61 -3.51 -21.94
CA GLU A 281 -4.58 -3.68 -22.98
C GLU A 281 -4.21 -5.17 -23.16
N ASN A 282 -4.10 -5.92 -22.06
CA ASN A 282 -3.94 -7.38 -22.11
C ASN A 282 -5.12 -8.07 -22.82
N GLY A 283 -6.34 -7.63 -22.54
CA GLY A 283 -7.54 -8.15 -23.23
C GLY A 283 -7.56 -7.84 -24.70
N ALA A 284 -7.18 -6.63 -25.08
CA ALA A 284 -7.09 -6.18 -26.46
C ALA A 284 -6.00 -6.90 -27.28
N ALA A 285 -4.95 -7.41 -26.64
CA ALA A 285 -3.90 -8.19 -27.28
C ALA A 285 -4.40 -9.56 -27.83
N GLY A 286 -5.61 -9.98 -27.47
CA GLY A 286 -6.21 -11.24 -27.93
C GLY A 286 -5.36 -12.46 -27.56
N ASN A 287 -5.06 -13.33 -28.54
CA ASN A 287 -4.22 -14.51 -28.33
C ASN A 287 -2.71 -14.21 -28.40
N GLY A 288 -2.32 -12.94 -28.56
CA GLY A 288 -0.93 -12.51 -28.58
C GLY A 288 -0.27 -12.52 -27.20
N GLN A 289 1.01 -12.16 -27.17
CA GLN A 289 1.74 -11.98 -25.91
C GLN A 289 1.12 -10.84 -25.10
N GLN A 290 0.88 -11.08 -23.81
CA GLN A 290 0.39 -10.05 -22.90
C GLN A 290 1.46 -8.97 -22.69
N PRO A 291 1.14 -7.67 -22.92
CA PRO A 291 2.06 -6.58 -22.60
C PRO A 291 2.41 -6.52 -21.11
N TYR A 292 1.48 -6.91 -20.24
CA TYR A 292 1.62 -6.87 -18.77
C TYR A 292 1.35 -8.26 -18.18
N PRO A 293 2.35 -9.15 -18.10
CA PRO A 293 2.16 -10.56 -17.70
C PRO A 293 1.49 -10.75 -16.33
N ASP A 294 1.74 -9.85 -15.38
CA ASP A 294 1.22 -9.92 -14.00
C ASP A 294 -0.21 -9.41 -13.87
N HIS A 295 -0.81 -8.89 -14.93
CA HIS A 295 -2.17 -8.33 -14.91
C HIS A 295 -3.15 -9.24 -15.64
N GLU A 296 -4.39 -9.24 -15.15
CA GLU A 296 -5.51 -9.96 -15.75
C GLU A 296 -5.78 -9.51 -17.21
N ARG A 297 -6.56 -10.32 -17.93
CA ARG A 297 -7.13 -9.94 -19.24
C ARG A 297 -8.56 -9.50 -19.06
N TYR A 298 -8.85 -8.24 -19.36
CA TYR A 298 -10.21 -7.70 -19.31
C TYR A 298 -10.80 -7.54 -20.69
N GLY A 299 -12.06 -8.01 -20.87
CA GLY A 299 -12.95 -7.41 -21.85
C GLY A 299 -13.59 -6.13 -21.29
N ILE A 300 -14.26 -5.36 -22.14
CA ILE A 300 -14.97 -4.14 -21.70
C ILE A 300 -16.03 -4.46 -20.62
N ALA A 301 -16.67 -5.62 -20.70
CA ALA A 301 -17.66 -6.04 -19.71
C ALA A 301 -17.08 -6.40 -18.35
N ASP A 302 -15.78 -6.67 -18.27
CA ASP A 302 -15.08 -6.96 -17.01
C ASP A 302 -14.72 -5.69 -16.24
N MET A 303 -14.74 -4.52 -16.90
CA MET A 303 -14.34 -3.25 -16.32
C MET A 303 -15.40 -2.75 -15.32
N PRO A 304 -15.04 -2.55 -14.04
CA PRO A 304 -15.95 -1.94 -13.07
C PRO A 304 -16.12 -0.45 -13.36
N ARG A 305 -17.31 0.09 -13.01
CA ARG A 305 -17.46 1.54 -12.96
C ARG A 305 -16.82 2.09 -11.68
N LEU A 306 -15.85 2.99 -11.83
CA LEU A 306 -15.13 3.60 -10.72
C LEU A 306 -15.72 4.95 -10.33
N TYR A 307 -15.84 5.16 -9.02
CA TYR A 307 -16.30 6.40 -8.41
C TYR A 307 -15.27 6.87 -7.39
N SER A 308 -14.94 8.15 -7.42
CA SER A 308 -13.96 8.75 -6.51
C SER A 308 -14.69 9.47 -5.38
N GLY A 309 -14.33 9.17 -4.13
CA GLY A 309 -14.87 9.84 -2.95
C GLY A 309 -13.76 10.37 -2.07
N CYS A 310 -13.78 11.68 -1.80
CA CYS A 310 -12.92 12.29 -0.81
C CYS A 310 -13.67 12.37 0.53
N TYR A 311 -13.03 11.94 1.62
CA TYR A 311 -13.65 11.91 2.94
C TYR A 311 -12.68 12.34 4.05
N GLY A 312 -13.24 12.71 5.18
CA GLY A 312 -12.54 12.74 6.46
C GLY A 312 -11.34 13.69 6.56
N LEU A 313 -11.27 14.72 5.72
CA LEU A 313 -10.18 15.70 5.72
C LEU A 313 -10.09 16.41 7.08
N GLY A 314 -8.86 16.44 7.65
CA GLY A 314 -8.62 17.04 8.95
C GLY A 314 -9.35 16.33 10.10
N SER A 315 -9.44 15.01 10.05
CA SER A 315 -10.18 14.14 10.99
C SER A 315 -11.69 14.45 11.07
N ARG A 316 -12.29 15.02 10.02
CA ARG A 316 -13.73 15.08 9.94
C ARG A 316 -14.29 13.66 10.05
N ASP A 317 -15.26 13.45 10.96
CA ASP A 317 -15.85 12.14 11.16
C ASP A 317 -16.51 11.63 9.88
N LEU A 318 -16.21 10.39 9.54
CA LEU A 318 -16.91 9.66 8.49
C LEU A 318 -18.05 8.89 9.15
N GLN A 319 -19.27 9.36 8.97
CA GLN A 319 -20.44 8.68 9.51
C GLN A 319 -20.81 7.45 8.67
N PRO A 320 -21.38 6.38 9.26
CA PRO A 320 -21.83 5.20 8.51
C PRO A 320 -22.77 5.53 7.36
N GLU A 321 -23.63 6.54 7.54
CA GLU A 321 -24.59 7.02 6.54
C GLU A 321 -23.88 7.55 5.28
N ALA A 322 -22.70 8.12 5.42
CA ALA A 322 -21.90 8.58 4.27
C ALA A 322 -21.38 7.40 3.44
N LEU A 323 -20.99 6.29 4.09
CA LEU A 323 -20.62 5.04 3.39
C LEU A 323 -21.83 4.40 2.71
N VAL A 324 -23.01 4.43 3.35
CA VAL A 324 -24.28 4.00 2.72
C VAL A 324 -24.57 4.85 1.48
N ALA A 325 -24.45 6.18 1.58
CA ALA A 325 -24.66 7.08 0.45
C ALA A 325 -23.67 6.84 -0.71
N ALA A 326 -22.42 6.45 -0.42
CA ALA A 326 -21.46 6.07 -1.44
C ALA A 326 -21.90 4.81 -2.22
N ILE A 327 -22.50 3.82 -1.54
CA ILE A 327 -23.10 2.65 -2.20
C ILE A 327 -24.35 3.05 -2.99
N GLU A 328 -25.26 3.85 -2.41
CA GLU A 328 -26.48 4.31 -3.07
C GLU A 328 -26.16 5.09 -4.36
N ASN A 329 -25.09 5.87 -4.37
CA ASN A 329 -24.64 6.58 -5.58
C ASN A 329 -24.36 5.62 -6.76
N MET A 330 -23.98 4.38 -6.48
CA MET A 330 -23.61 3.37 -7.50
C MET A 330 -24.80 2.52 -7.97
N LEU A 331 -25.92 2.49 -7.23
CA LEU A 331 -27.08 1.68 -7.56
C LEU A 331 -27.73 2.14 -8.89
N PRO A 332 -28.53 1.28 -9.55
CA PRO A 332 -29.17 1.65 -10.84
C PRO A 332 -30.01 2.93 -10.81
N ASP A 333 -30.60 3.23 -9.66
CA ASP A 333 -31.38 4.46 -9.37
C ASP A 333 -30.57 5.55 -8.69
N GLY A 334 -29.28 5.34 -8.50
CA GLY A 334 -28.35 6.28 -7.87
C GLY A 334 -28.02 7.49 -8.74
N GLN A 335 -27.38 8.48 -8.14
CA GLN A 335 -27.01 9.72 -8.85
C GLN A 335 -25.83 9.54 -9.82
N HIS A 336 -25.03 8.50 -9.65
CA HIS A 336 -23.87 8.20 -10.47
C HIS A 336 -22.84 9.33 -10.58
N LYS A 337 -22.70 10.14 -9.51
CA LYS A 337 -21.67 11.20 -9.44
C LYS A 337 -20.29 10.54 -9.51
N PRO A 338 -19.45 10.91 -10.48
CA PRO A 338 -18.12 10.30 -10.63
C PRO A 338 -17.14 10.72 -9.53
N PHE A 339 -17.34 11.91 -8.95
CA PHE A 339 -16.58 12.46 -7.83
C PHE A 339 -17.53 13.10 -6.80
N TYR A 340 -17.22 12.91 -5.51
CA TYR A 340 -18.01 13.49 -4.41
C TYR A 340 -17.19 13.60 -3.11
N TYR A 341 -17.63 14.49 -2.23
CA TYR A 341 -17.14 14.59 -0.86
C TYR A 341 -18.14 13.92 0.10
N LEU A 342 -17.59 13.15 1.06
CA LEU A 342 -18.33 12.53 2.17
C LEU A 342 -18.02 13.26 3.48
N SER A 343 -19.05 13.63 4.23
CA SER A 343 -18.93 14.34 5.51
C SER A 343 -20.00 13.89 6.50
#